data_a4d2d099eeda88898747bba7ed72b4f6
#
_entry.id   a4d2d099eeda88898747bba7ed72b4f6
#
_cell.length_a   1.000
_cell.length_b   1.000
_cell.length_c   1.000
_cell.angle_alpha   90.00
_cell.angle_beta   90.00
_cell.angle_gamma   90.00
#
_symmetry.space_group_name_H-M   'P 1'
#
loop_
_entity.id
_entity.type
_entity.pdbx_description
1 polymer ?
#
loop_
_entity_poly.entity_id
_entity_poly.type
_entity_poly.pdbx_seq_one_letter_code
_entity_poly.pdbx_strand_id
1 'polypeptide(L)' 'LPIWKNISGNRIREARLKKRLSQADFAARLQIAGITIERDSVSRIEIGTRFVADYELMIIAEILDVTVDWLLSEDCE' A
#
# COMPACT_ATOMS: atom_id res chain seq x y z
N LEU A 1 -7.23 13.08 -16.67
CA LEU A 1 -7.14 12.10 -15.70
C LEU A 1 -5.94 12.25 -14.86
N PRO A 2 -6.00 11.74 -13.73
CA PRO A 2 -4.91 11.94 -12.83
C PRO A 2 -3.66 11.25 -13.28
N ILE A 3 -2.58 11.77 -12.81
CA ILE A 3 -1.29 11.19 -13.07
C ILE A 3 -0.94 10.12 -12.06
N TRP A 4 -1.91 9.69 -11.28
CA TRP A 4 -1.68 8.65 -10.30
C TRP A 4 -1.30 7.36 -10.99
N LYS A 5 -0.40 6.64 -10.38
CA LYS A 5 -0.02 5.32 -10.84
C LYS A 5 -0.65 4.22 -10.00
N ASN A 6 -1.34 4.59 -8.97
CA ASN A 6 -2.23 3.69 -8.24
C ASN A 6 -3.27 4.56 -7.53
N ILE A 7 -4.41 3.95 -7.21
CA ILE A 7 -5.48 4.68 -6.54
C ILE A 7 -5.62 4.27 -5.09
N SER A 8 -4.79 3.35 -4.63
CA SER A 8 -4.94 2.80 -3.29
C SER A 8 -3.99 3.42 -2.28
N GLY A 9 -3.15 4.35 -2.70
CA GLY A 9 -2.07 4.86 -1.83
C GLY A 9 -2.55 5.42 -0.52
N ASN A 10 -3.60 6.24 -0.54
CA ASN A 10 -4.12 6.85 0.68
C ASN A 10 -4.67 5.80 1.64
N ARG A 11 -5.37 4.80 1.10
CA ARG A 11 -5.91 3.73 1.92
C ARG A 11 -4.81 2.86 2.49
N ILE A 12 -3.77 2.61 1.70
CA ILE A 12 -2.62 1.86 2.19
C ILE A 12 -1.98 2.60 3.36
N ARG A 13 -1.79 3.90 3.21
CA ARG A 13 -1.21 4.69 4.28
C ARG A 13 -2.09 4.67 5.53
N GLU A 14 -3.38 4.84 5.34
CA GLU A 14 -4.31 4.85 6.45
C GLU A 14 -4.26 3.52 7.22
N ALA A 15 -4.29 2.41 6.50
CA ALA A 15 -4.25 1.11 7.15
C ALA A 15 -2.91 0.86 7.84
N ARG A 16 -1.82 1.33 7.21
CA ARG A 16 -0.50 1.19 7.80
C ARG A 16 -0.44 1.92 9.14
N LEU A 17 -0.95 3.14 9.17
CA LEU A 17 -0.94 3.93 10.40
C LEU A 17 -1.81 3.31 11.47
N LYS A 18 -2.93 2.72 11.10
CA LYS A 18 -3.77 2.03 12.06
C LYS A 18 -3.06 0.85 12.68
N LYS A 19 -2.19 0.20 11.94
CA LYS A 19 -1.41 -0.91 12.47
C LYS A 19 -0.15 -0.43 13.18
N ARG A 20 0.06 0.88 13.22
CA ARG A 20 1.21 1.48 13.90
C ARG A 20 2.53 1.01 13.31
N LEU A 21 2.55 0.84 12.00
CA LEU A 21 3.77 0.47 11.31
C LEU A 21 4.39 1.71 10.69
N SER A 22 5.71 1.82 10.82
CA SER A 22 6.42 2.84 10.05
C SER A 22 6.51 2.36 8.60
N GLN A 23 6.90 3.26 7.71
CA GLN A 23 7.12 2.86 6.32
C GLN A 23 8.22 1.80 6.24
N ALA A 24 9.25 1.93 7.06
CA ALA A 24 10.32 0.94 7.08
C ALA A 24 9.83 -0.41 7.58
N ASP A 25 9.00 -0.42 8.62
CA ASP A 25 8.43 -1.66 9.15
C ASP A 25 7.57 -2.33 8.10
N PHE A 26 6.77 -1.55 7.40
CA PHE A 26 5.89 -2.09 6.36
C PHE A 26 6.73 -2.66 5.22
N ALA A 27 7.78 -1.94 4.81
CA ALA A 27 8.67 -2.45 3.77
C ALA A 27 9.29 -3.78 4.18
N ALA A 28 9.70 -3.89 5.45
CA ALA A 28 10.29 -5.13 5.93
C ALA A 28 9.30 -6.28 5.83
N ARG A 29 8.05 -6.05 6.18
CA ARG A 29 7.03 -7.09 6.08
C ARG A 29 6.77 -7.51 4.64
N LEU A 30 6.80 -6.54 3.74
CA LEU A 30 6.64 -6.84 2.32
C LEU A 30 7.80 -7.68 1.81
N GLN A 31 9.01 -7.38 2.26
CA GLN A 31 10.18 -8.16 1.86
C GLN A 31 10.09 -9.59 2.35
N ILE A 32 9.63 -9.79 3.56
CA ILE A 32 9.43 -11.14 4.10
C ILE A 32 8.41 -11.89 3.27
N ALA A 33 7.41 -11.19 2.76
CA ALA A 33 6.39 -11.80 1.93
C ALA A 33 6.84 -12.01 0.48
N GLY A 34 8.07 -11.63 0.14
CA GLY A 34 8.60 -11.90 -1.18
C GLY A 34 8.57 -10.73 -2.14
N ILE A 35 8.18 -9.54 -1.68
CA ILE A 35 8.16 -8.36 -2.54
C ILE A 35 9.43 -7.56 -2.29
N THR A 36 10.21 -7.36 -3.33
CA THR A 36 11.43 -6.59 -3.24
C THR A 36 11.07 -5.11 -3.27
N ILE A 37 11.06 -4.49 -2.12
CA ILE A 37 10.62 -3.11 -2.00
C ILE A 37 11.36 -2.47 -0.85
N GLU A 38 11.59 -1.17 -0.95
CA GLU A 38 12.28 -0.42 0.09
C GLU A 38 11.37 0.67 0.61
N ARG A 39 11.80 1.31 1.69
CA ARG A 39 11.01 2.35 2.33
C ARG A 39 10.63 3.46 1.35
N ASP A 40 11.57 3.85 0.48
CA ASP A 40 11.28 4.91 -0.49
C ASP A 40 10.16 4.49 -1.43
N SER A 41 10.14 3.21 -1.81
CA SER A 41 9.08 2.72 -2.68
C SER A 41 7.73 2.72 -1.97
N VAL A 42 7.73 2.41 -0.67
CA VAL A 42 6.49 2.49 0.10
C VAL A 42 5.99 3.94 0.11
N SER A 43 6.89 4.88 0.30
CA SER A 43 6.50 6.29 0.26
C SER A 43 5.86 6.65 -1.08
N ARG A 44 6.46 6.19 -2.17
CA ARG A 44 5.92 6.49 -3.50
C ARG A 44 4.57 5.84 -3.73
N ILE A 45 4.37 4.64 -3.20
CA ILE A 45 3.06 4.01 -3.27
C ILE A 45 2.02 4.87 -2.57
N GLU A 46 2.37 5.39 -1.40
CA GLU A 46 1.40 6.11 -0.59
C GLU A 46 1.04 7.46 -1.20
N ILE A 47 1.95 8.07 -1.94
CA ILE A 47 1.62 9.32 -2.61
C ILE A 47 1.12 9.11 -4.04
N GLY A 48 1.07 7.86 -4.49
CA GLY A 48 0.42 7.54 -5.76
C GLY A 48 1.33 7.58 -6.98
N THR A 49 2.64 7.66 -6.80
CA THR A 49 3.56 7.80 -7.92
C THR A 49 4.21 6.50 -8.34
N ARG A 50 3.90 5.39 -7.67
CA ARG A 50 4.44 4.09 -8.06
C ARG A 50 3.29 3.13 -8.32
N PHE A 51 3.41 2.34 -9.40
CA PHE A 51 2.44 1.30 -9.67
C PHE A 51 2.43 0.27 -8.55
N VAL A 52 1.26 -0.30 -8.31
CA VAL A 52 1.10 -1.42 -7.41
C VAL A 52 0.49 -2.53 -8.24
N ALA A 53 1.21 -3.62 -8.42
CA ALA A 53 0.72 -4.75 -9.18
C ALA A 53 -0.38 -5.45 -8.40
N ASP A 54 -1.24 -6.19 -9.10
CA ASP A 54 -2.37 -6.83 -8.47
C ASP A 54 -1.92 -7.81 -7.39
N TYR A 55 -0.86 -8.57 -7.62
CA TYR A 55 -0.38 -9.52 -6.62
C TYR A 55 0.23 -8.78 -5.43
N GLU A 56 0.83 -7.62 -5.66
CA GLU A 56 1.35 -6.80 -4.57
C GLU A 56 0.20 -6.30 -3.71
N LEU A 57 -0.86 -5.87 -4.35
CA LEU A 57 -2.01 -5.35 -3.64
C LEU A 57 -2.64 -6.40 -2.74
N MET A 58 -2.69 -7.64 -3.23
CA MET A 58 -3.20 -8.74 -2.43
C MET A 58 -2.39 -8.95 -1.17
N ILE A 59 -1.07 -8.93 -1.32
CA ILE A 59 -0.17 -9.13 -0.19
C ILE A 59 -0.26 -7.95 0.78
N ILE A 60 -0.35 -6.74 0.25
CA ILE A 60 -0.51 -5.55 1.09
C ILE A 60 -1.78 -5.66 1.92
N ALA A 61 -2.86 -6.10 1.30
CA ALA A 61 -4.13 -6.25 2.01
C ALA A 61 -4.00 -7.25 3.15
N GLU A 62 -3.31 -8.35 2.92
CA GLU A 62 -3.10 -9.34 3.97
C GLU A 62 -2.28 -8.78 5.12
N ILE A 63 -1.19 -8.11 4.80
CA ILE A 63 -0.32 -7.56 5.82
C ILE A 63 -1.04 -6.53 6.67
N LEU A 64 -1.84 -5.71 6.02
CA LEU A 64 -2.55 -4.62 6.70
C LEU A 64 -3.90 -5.06 7.26
N ASP A 65 -4.28 -6.31 7.01
CA ASP A 65 -5.52 -6.88 7.54
C ASP A 65 -6.74 -6.10 7.07
N VAL A 66 -6.77 -5.80 5.78
CA VAL A 66 -7.90 -5.16 5.12
C VAL A 66 -8.19 -5.92 3.85
N THR A 67 -9.30 -5.59 3.20
CA THR A 67 -9.65 -6.24 1.95
C THR A 67 -9.10 -5.43 0.78
N VAL A 68 -8.90 -6.11 -0.34
CA VAL A 68 -8.52 -5.42 -1.56
C VAL A 68 -9.63 -4.46 -1.98
N ASP A 69 -10.87 -4.88 -1.81
CA ASP A 69 -12.01 -4.02 -2.13
C ASP A 69 -11.92 -2.70 -1.39
N TRP A 70 -11.60 -2.76 -0.11
CA TRP A 70 -11.49 -1.53 0.67
C TRP A 70 -10.34 -0.66 0.18
N LEU A 71 -9.22 -1.29 -0.16
CA LEU A 71 -8.06 -0.54 -0.65
C LEU A 71 -8.37 0.17 -1.97
N LEU A 72 -9.22 -0.43 -2.79
CA LEU A 72 -9.52 0.12 -4.10
C LEU A 72 -10.76 0.99 -4.10
N SER A 73 -11.50 1.05 -3.01
CA SER A 73 -12.73 1.82 -2.99
C SER A 73 -12.40 3.30 -3.07
N GLU A 74 -13.20 4.02 -3.84
CA GLU A 74 -13.09 5.45 -3.84
C GLU A 74 -13.81 5.95 -2.65
N ASP A 75 -13.13 6.67 -1.84
CA ASP A 75 -13.71 7.10 -0.65
C ASP A 75 -14.50 8.28 -0.89
N CYS A 76 -15.73 8.20 -0.82
CA CYS A 76 -16.54 9.30 -1.01
C CYS A 76 -16.96 9.91 0.21
N GLU A 77 -16.52 9.51 1.28
CA GLU A 77 -16.97 10.05 2.42
C GLU A 77 -16.48 11.03 2.84
#